data_2e43a330b625b18ba05f4458e4c4b8f2
#
_entry.id   2e43a330b625b18ba05f4458e4c4b8f2
#
_cell.length_a   1.000
_cell.length_b   1.000
_cell.length_c   1.000
_cell.angle_alpha   90.00
_cell.angle_beta   90.00
_cell.angle_gamma   90.00
#
_symmetry.space_group_name_H-M   'P 1'
#
loop_
_entity.id
_entity.type
_entity.pdbx_description
1 polymer ?
#
loop_
_entity_poly.entity_id
_entity_poly.type
_entity_poly.pdbx_seq_one_letter_code
_entity_poly.pdbx_strand_id
1 'polypeptide(L)'
;ARVAITSTTDRINKRCKALGGIEAGVFAQTADLTDSTAVNMLVEQIENTLGPVDIVINNAGMVQMGRDEPSSPLHQVSDEKWHYGIDINLTSAFLVTRAVLPGMMQRKYGRVVHVSSVTGPVVGIAGSAVYGTAKAGMLGMARSLAIEAGPSNITINCVGPGWIRTASSGEEEIVAGAFTPIGRPGTPEEVGHVAVFLASEEASYITGQLIVVDGGNTIQEYKVALP
;
A
#
# COMPACT_ATOMS: atom_id res chain seq x y z
N ALA A 1 3.38 -17.75 8.90
CA ALA A 1 3.18 -17.50 7.45
C ALA A 1 4.53 -17.56 6.73
N ARG A 2 4.52 -17.97 5.46
CA ARG A 2 5.66 -17.77 4.54
C ARG A 2 5.50 -16.38 3.93
N VAL A 3 6.59 -15.63 3.79
CA VAL A 3 6.53 -14.21 3.41
C VAL A 3 7.47 -13.93 2.24
N ALA A 4 6.95 -13.42 1.14
CA ALA A 4 7.75 -12.84 0.06
C ALA A 4 7.79 -11.32 0.21
N ILE A 5 8.98 -10.74 0.07
CA ILE A 5 9.18 -9.30 0.11
C ILE A 5 9.91 -8.84 -1.16
N THR A 6 9.51 -7.69 -1.70
CA THR A 6 10.12 -7.13 -2.90
C THR A 6 10.40 -5.63 -2.76
N SER A 7 11.34 -5.16 -3.54
CA SER A 7 11.70 -3.75 -3.70
C SER A 7 12.50 -3.59 -4.98
N THR A 8 12.67 -2.39 -5.48
CA THR A 8 13.49 -2.09 -6.67
C THR A 8 15.00 -2.17 -6.41
N THR A 9 15.44 -2.34 -5.17
CA THR A 9 16.87 -2.33 -4.80
C THR A 9 17.27 -3.51 -3.93
N ASP A 10 18.56 -3.88 -3.94
CA ASP A 10 19.16 -4.95 -3.13
C ASP A 10 19.01 -4.78 -1.61
N ARG A 11 18.54 -3.63 -1.17
CA ARG A 11 18.17 -3.36 0.22
C ARG A 11 17.21 -4.42 0.78
N ILE A 12 16.36 -4.98 -0.10
CA ILE A 12 15.41 -6.03 0.28
C ILE A 12 16.10 -7.31 0.75
N ASN A 13 17.27 -7.65 0.19
CA ASN A 13 18.04 -8.83 0.58
C ASN A 13 18.59 -8.71 2.01
N LYS A 14 18.98 -7.50 2.44
CA LYS A 14 19.38 -7.24 3.82
C LYS A 14 18.19 -7.42 4.78
N ARG A 15 17.00 -6.94 4.36
CA ARG A 15 15.78 -7.11 5.14
C ARG A 15 15.37 -8.58 5.25
N CYS A 16 15.46 -9.34 4.17
CA CYS A 16 15.22 -10.78 4.17
C CYS A 16 16.10 -11.50 5.20
N LYS A 17 17.42 -11.23 5.17
CA LYS A 17 18.37 -11.82 6.15
C LYS A 17 18.00 -11.44 7.59
N ALA A 18 17.64 -10.19 7.84
CA ALA A 18 17.22 -9.73 9.17
C ALA A 18 15.94 -10.42 9.67
N LEU A 19 15.10 -10.92 8.77
CA LEU A 19 13.89 -11.68 9.07
C LEU A 19 14.10 -13.20 9.12
N GLY A 20 15.35 -13.67 9.05
CA GLY A 20 15.71 -15.08 9.14
C GLY A 20 15.85 -15.80 7.80
N GLY A 21 15.64 -15.10 6.67
CA GLY A 21 15.83 -15.67 5.33
C GLY A 21 14.92 -16.82 4.99
N ILE A 22 15.32 -17.62 4.01
CA ILE A 22 14.51 -18.74 3.50
C ILE A 22 14.26 -19.82 4.55
N GLU A 23 15.17 -20.02 5.49
CA GLU A 23 14.99 -20.97 6.59
C GLU A 23 13.86 -20.59 7.52
N ALA A 24 13.59 -19.28 7.68
CA ALA A 24 12.42 -18.77 8.40
C ALA A 24 11.19 -18.58 7.49
N GLY A 25 11.23 -19.08 6.24
CA GLY A 25 10.15 -18.94 5.28
C GLY A 25 10.03 -17.53 4.68
N VAL A 26 11.14 -16.76 4.64
CA VAL A 26 11.18 -15.42 4.03
C VAL A 26 11.98 -15.46 2.74
N PHE A 27 11.32 -15.13 1.64
CA PHE A 27 11.91 -14.98 0.30
C PHE A 27 12.00 -13.50 -0.06
N ALA A 28 13.06 -13.11 -0.74
CA ALA A 28 13.21 -11.73 -1.26
C ALA A 28 13.69 -11.74 -2.69
N GLN A 29 13.14 -10.83 -3.48
CA GLN A 29 13.59 -10.57 -4.84
C GLN A 29 13.39 -9.11 -5.21
N THR A 30 14.35 -8.55 -5.95
CA THR A 30 14.19 -7.23 -6.56
C THR A 30 13.30 -7.34 -7.79
N ALA A 31 12.35 -6.42 -7.91
CA ALA A 31 11.51 -6.28 -9.10
C ALA A 31 11.03 -4.84 -9.26
N ASP A 32 10.88 -4.40 -10.50
CA ASP A 32 10.12 -3.21 -10.84
C ASP A 32 8.64 -3.60 -10.99
N LEU A 33 7.82 -3.16 -10.04
CA LEU A 33 6.39 -3.49 -10.03
C LEU A 33 5.57 -2.67 -11.04
N THR A 34 6.20 -1.75 -11.76
CA THR A 34 5.58 -1.04 -12.89
C THR A 34 5.75 -1.78 -14.22
N ASP A 35 6.61 -2.82 -14.25
CA ASP A 35 6.80 -3.71 -15.40
C ASP A 35 6.00 -5.00 -15.22
N SER A 36 5.05 -5.21 -16.12
CA SER A 36 4.19 -6.41 -16.13
C SER A 36 4.98 -7.72 -16.25
N THR A 37 6.07 -7.73 -17.02
CA THR A 37 6.90 -8.92 -17.19
C THR A 37 7.66 -9.24 -15.90
N ALA A 38 8.25 -8.22 -15.28
CA ALA A 38 8.94 -8.38 -14.00
C ALA A 38 7.99 -8.85 -12.88
N VAL A 39 6.76 -8.35 -12.85
CA VAL A 39 5.74 -8.80 -11.89
C VAL A 39 5.37 -10.25 -12.10
N ASN A 40 5.12 -10.69 -13.34
CA ASN A 40 4.78 -12.08 -13.63
C ASN A 40 5.92 -13.03 -13.23
N MET A 41 7.16 -12.70 -13.56
CA MET A 41 8.34 -13.48 -13.15
C MET A 41 8.50 -13.53 -11.63
N LEU A 42 8.26 -12.42 -10.94
CA LEU A 42 8.30 -12.36 -9.47
C LEU A 42 7.27 -13.31 -8.86
N VAL A 43 6.02 -13.26 -9.31
CA VAL A 43 4.93 -14.12 -8.80
C VAL A 43 5.26 -15.59 -9.07
N GLU A 44 5.69 -15.94 -10.27
CA GLU A 44 6.11 -17.31 -10.61
C GLU A 44 7.22 -17.83 -9.68
N GLN A 45 8.23 -17.01 -9.41
CA GLN A 45 9.33 -17.40 -8.52
C GLN A 45 8.88 -17.52 -7.06
N ILE A 46 7.98 -16.67 -6.61
CA ILE A 46 7.38 -16.78 -5.27
C ILE A 46 6.61 -18.10 -5.16
N GLU A 47 5.77 -18.41 -6.13
CA GLU A 47 4.94 -19.62 -6.12
C GLU A 47 5.80 -20.90 -6.21
N ASN A 48 6.87 -20.89 -6.99
CA ASN A 48 7.83 -21.99 -7.07
C ASN A 48 8.63 -22.19 -5.77
N THR A 49 8.88 -21.10 -5.02
CA THR A 49 9.73 -21.16 -3.80
C THR A 49 8.92 -21.37 -2.53
N LEU A 50 7.83 -20.64 -2.38
CA LEU A 50 7.02 -20.61 -1.18
C LEU A 50 5.66 -21.28 -1.34
N GLY A 51 5.24 -21.57 -2.56
CA GLY A 51 3.89 -22.04 -2.88
C GLY A 51 2.91 -20.90 -3.17
N PRO A 52 1.64 -21.24 -3.38
CA PRO A 52 0.62 -20.31 -3.85
C PRO A 52 0.52 -19.04 -3.01
N VAL A 53 0.26 -17.92 -3.67
CA VAL A 53 0.05 -16.63 -2.99
C VAL A 53 -1.40 -16.54 -2.51
N ASP A 54 -1.59 -16.55 -1.21
CA ASP A 54 -2.90 -16.44 -0.55
C ASP A 54 -3.21 -15.00 -0.10
N ILE A 55 -2.16 -14.23 0.22
CA ILE A 55 -2.27 -12.87 0.75
C ILE A 55 -1.35 -11.93 -0.02
N VAL A 56 -1.86 -10.78 -0.41
CA VAL A 56 -1.08 -9.68 -1.00
C VAL A 56 -1.28 -8.40 -0.20
N ILE A 57 -0.15 -7.79 0.19
CA ILE A 57 -0.14 -6.43 0.74
C ILE A 57 0.55 -5.52 -0.28
N ASN A 58 -0.23 -4.77 -1.04
CA ASN A 58 0.28 -3.76 -1.96
C ASN A 58 0.67 -2.51 -1.18
N ASN A 59 1.90 -2.52 -0.66
CA ASN A 59 2.48 -1.41 0.10
C ASN A 59 3.46 -0.58 -0.73
N ALA A 60 4.00 -1.14 -1.82
CA ALA A 60 4.90 -0.40 -2.71
C ALA A 60 4.20 0.85 -3.26
N GLY A 61 4.91 1.92 -3.30
CA GLY A 61 4.38 3.22 -3.74
C GLY A 61 4.87 4.35 -2.86
N MET A 62 4.49 5.57 -3.20
CA MET A 62 4.91 6.80 -2.56
C MET A 62 6.36 7.21 -2.87
N VAL A 63 6.92 8.06 -2.12
CA VAL A 63 8.16 8.77 -2.38
C VAL A 63 9.30 7.81 -2.67
N GLN A 64 9.85 7.84 -3.86
CA GLN A 64 11.14 7.20 -4.11
C GLN A 64 12.24 8.02 -3.45
N MET A 65 12.97 7.40 -2.53
CA MET A 65 14.19 7.99 -1.99
C MET A 65 15.13 8.31 -3.16
N GLY A 66 15.51 9.57 -3.30
CA GLY A 66 16.45 10.04 -4.34
C GLY A 66 15.83 10.83 -5.50
N ARG A 67 14.51 10.97 -5.58
CA ARG A 67 13.86 11.97 -6.42
C ARG A 67 13.30 13.07 -5.54
N ASP A 68 13.93 14.22 -5.61
CA ASP A 68 13.42 15.45 -5.01
C ASP A 68 12.33 16.01 -5.95
N GLU A 69 11.11 15.53 -5.74
CA GLU A 69 9.95 16.03 -6.49
C GLU A 69 9.06 16.84 -5.56
N PRO A 70 9.24 18.16 -5.56
CA PRO A 70 8.39 19.03 -4.75
C PRO A 70 6.93 18.88 -5.18
N SER A 71 6.01 19.02 -4.22
CA SER A 71 4.59 19.15 -4.53
C SER A 71 4.39 20.29 -5.54
N SER A 72 3.55 20.07 -6.56
CA SER A 72 3.32 21.05 -7.62
C SER A 72 1.83 21.24 -7.87
N PRO A 73 1.36 22.47 -8.08
CA PRO A 73 0.00 22.70 -8.57
C PRO A 73 -0.26 21.90 -9.85
N LEU A 74 -1.47 21.37 -10.01
CA LEU A 74 -1.79 20.46 -11.11
C LEU A 74 -1.46 21.01 -12.49
N HIS A 75 -1.66 22.32 -12.72
CA HIS A 75 -1.35 22.97 -14.01
C HIS A 75 0.15 23.07 -14.33
N GLN A 76 1.03 22.71 -13.38
CA GLN A 76 2.48 22.65 -13.55
C GLN A 76 3.01 21.20 -13.56
N VAL A 77 2.15 20.22 -13.36
CA VAL A 77 2.52 18.81 -13.42
C VAL A 77 2.75 18.42 -14.89
N SER A 78 3.95 17.90 -15.20
CA SER A 78 4.24 17.36 -16.53
C SER A 78 3.57 16.00 -16.74
N ASP A 79 3.38 15.61 -18.01
CA ASP A 79 2.85 14.29 -18.35
C ASP A 79 3.74 13.16 -17.79
N GLU A 80 5.06 13.36 -17.83
CA GLU A 80 6.02 12.39 -17.25
C GLU A 80 5.82 12.23 -15.75
N LYS A 81 5.68 13.32 -15.01
CA LYS A 81 5.42 13.29 -13.57
C LYS A 81 4.08 12.65 -13.26
N TRP A 82 3.06 12.93 -14.05
CA TRP A 82 1.75 12.31 -13.94
C TRP A 82 1.84 10.79 -14.12
N HIS A 83 2.39 10.32 -15.24
CA HIS A 83 2.52 8.91 -15.54
C HIS A 83 3.35 8.18 -14.48
N TYR A 84 4.50 8.74 -14.14
CA TYR A 84 5.36 8.16 -13.09
C TYR A 84 4.62 8.01 -11.76
N GLY A 85 3.94 9.04 -11.27
CA GLY A 85 3.23 9.00 -10.00
C GLY A 85 2.06 8.01 -9.99
N ILE A 86 1.33 7.88 -11.12
CA ILE A 86 0.29 6.87 -11.28
C ILE A 86 0.92 5.47 -11.32
N ASP A 87 2.00 5.27 -12.05
CA ASP A 87 2.61 3.98 -12.24
C ASP A 87 3.14 3.40 -10.93
N ILE A 88 3.89 4.18 -10.16
CA ILE A 88 4.47 3.67 -8.91
C ILE A 88 3.44 3.47 -7.80
N ASN A 89 2.31 4.18 -7.82
CA ASN A 89 1.31 4.10 -6.76
C ASN A 89 0.08 3.25 -7.11
N LEU A 90 -0.37 3.25 -8.36
CA LEU A 90 -1.60 2.58 -8.76
C LEU A 90 -1.35 1.43 -9.74
N THR A 91 -0.60 1.68 -10.83
CA THR A 91 -0.33 0.65 -11.83
C THR A 91 0.43 -0.54 -11.22
N SER A 92 1.38 -0.29 -10.32
CA SER A 92 2.11 -1.34 -9.59
C SER A 92 1.17 -2.25 -8.79
N ALA A 93 0.23 -1.68 -8.03
CA ALA A 93 -0.75 -2.44 -7.27
C ALA A 93 -1.72 -3.22 -8.18
N PHE A 94 -2.12 -2.62 -9.29
CA PHE A 94 -2.93 -3.29 -10.32
C PHE A 94 -2.20 -4.50 -10.90
N LEU A 95 -0.94 -4.34 -11.32
CA LEU A 95 -0.17 -5.42 -11.95
C LEU A 95 0.04 -6.61 -11.01
N VAL A 96 0.41 -6.36 -9.76
CA VAL A 96 0.57 -7.42 -8.75
C VAL A 96 -0.75 -8.12 -8.49
N THR A 97 -1.83 -7.37 -8.27
CA THR A 97 -3.16 -7.95 -8.01
C THR A 97 -3.64 -8.80 -9.19
N ARG A 98 -3.50 -8.29 -10.42
CA ARG A 98 -3.85 -9.01 -11.64
C ARG A 98 -3.09 -10.33 -11.79
N ALA A 99 -1.81 -10.35 -11.42
CA ALA A 99 -0.97 -11.54 -11.56
C ALA A 99 -1.37 -12.67 -10.60
N VAL A 100 -1.80 -12.35 -9.37
CA VAL A 100 -2.12 -13.36 -8.34
C VAL A 100 -3.60 -13.75 -8.33
N LEU A 101 -4.49 -12.89 -8.80
CA LEU A 101 -5.94 -13.06 -8.69
C LEU A 101 -6.46 -14.35 -9.33
N PRO A 102 -6.01 -14.80 -10.54
CA PRO A 102 -6.45 -16.04 -11.14
C PRO A 102 -6.21 -17.27 -10.25
N GLY A 103 -5.02 -17.36 -9.63
CA GLY A 103 -4.68 -18.43 -8.70
C GLY A 103 -5.53 -18.40 -7.42
N MET A 104 -5.77 -17.23 -6.86
CA MET A 104 -6.69 -17.06 -5.72
C MET A 104 -8.12 -17.48 -6.06
N MET A 105 -8.63 -17.08 -7.22
CA MET A 105 -9.99 -17.46 -7.68
C MET A 105 -10.12 -18.96 -7.88
N GLN A 106 -9.13 -19.62 -8.46
CA GLN A 106 -9.10 -21.06 -8.64
C GLN A 106 -9.15 -21.80 -7.29
N ARG A 107 -8.41 -21.33 -6.29
CA ARG A 107 -8.37 -21.93 -4.95
C ARG A 107 -9.56 -21.49 -4.07
N LYS A 108 -10.36 -20.53 -4.52
CA LYS A 108 -11.46 -19.91 -3.76
C LYS A 108 -11.02 -19.36 -2.41
N TYR A 109 -9.87 -18.73 -2.40
CA TYR A 109 -9.30 -18.07 -1.23
C TYR A 109 -8.32 -16.97 -1.65
N GLY A 110 -8.43 -15.81 -1.02
CA GLY A 110 -7.48 -14.71 -1.17
C GLY A 110 -7.78 -13.54 -0.25
N ARG A 111 -6.72 -12.82 0.11
CA ARG A 111 -6.78 -11.56 0.85
C ARG A 111 -5.89 -10.54 0.16
N VAL A 112 -6.47 -9.45 -0.28
CA VAL A 112 -5.72 -8.35 -0.91
C VAL A 112 -5.91 -7.09 -0.09
N VAL A 113 -4.82 -6.49 0.34
CA VAL A 113 -4.81 -5.25 1.10
C VAL A 113 -3.97 -4.21 0.37
N HIS A 114 -4.58 -3.12 -0.03
CA HIS A 114 -3.86 -1.98 -0.59
C HIS A 114 -3.53 -0.97 0.50
N VAL A 115 -2.28 -0.58 0.62
CA VAL A 115 -1.88 0.56 1.45
C VAL A 115 -2.13 1.84 0.64
N SER A 116 -3.34 2.36 0.80
CA SER A 116 -3.78 3.61 0.20
C SER A 116 -3.28 4.82 1.01
N SER A 117 -4.14 5.74 1.32
CA SER A 117 -3.90 6.94 2.14
C SER A 117 -5.24 7.53 2.56
N VAL A 118 -5.23 8.42 3.55
CA VAL A 118 -6.34 9.37 3.74
C VAL A 118 -6.34 10.43 2.64
N THR A 119 -5.16 10.78 2.10
CA THR A 119 -5.03 11.73 0.99
C THR A 119 -5.52 11.10 -0.31
N GLY A 120 -6.49 11.74 -0.90
CA GLY A 120 -7.22 11.28 -2.09
C GLY A 120 -8.59 10.70 -1.72
N PRO A 121 -8.69 9.57 -1.04
CA PRO A 121 -9.98 8.97 -0.69
C PRO A 121 -10.83 9.79 0.31
N VAL A 122 -10.20 10.52 1.24
CA VAL A 122 -10.89 11.22 2.36
C VAL A 122 -10.61 12.72 2.36
N VAL A 123 -9.33 13.10 2.21
CA VAL A 123 -8.90 14.51 2.24
C VAL A 123 -8.02 14.83 1.05
N GLY A 124 -7.78 16.13 0.80
CA GLY A 124 -6.84 16.62 -0.21
C GLY A 124 -5.67 17.38 0.43
N ILE A 125 -4.53 17.38 -0.25
CA ILE A 125 -3.36 18.21 0.05
C ILE A 125 -3.03 19.01 -1.21
N ALA A 126 -2.84 20.32 -1.07
CA ALA A 126 -2.44 21.16 -2.18
C ALA A 126 -1.10 20.67 -2.79
N GLY A 127 -1.03 20.60 -4.11
CA GLY A 127 0.17 20.11 -4.82
C GLY A 127 0.32 18.57 -4.86
N SER A 128 -0.60 17.79 -4.28
CA SER A 128 -0.54 16.33 -4.25
C SER A 128 -1.60 15.66 -5.14
N ALA A 129 -2.04 16.33 -6.23
CA ALA A 129 -3.12 15.82 -7.08
C ALA A 129 -2.81 14.44 -7.70
N VAL A 130 -1.58 14.22 -8.16
CA VAL A 130 -1.16 12.93 -8.76
C VAL A 130 -1.25 11.80 -7.73
N TYR A 131 -0.64 12.01 -6.58
CA TYR A 131 -0.67 11.05 -5.47
C TYR A 131 -2.10 10.78 -5.00
N GLY A 132 -2.88 11.84 -4.73
CA GLY A 132 -4.26 11.72 -4.30
C GLY A 132 -5.12 10.96 -5.30
N THR A 133 -4.95 11.20 -6.60
CA THR A 133 -5.64 10.46 -7.66
C THR A 133 -5.28 8.99 -7.62
N ALA A 134 -4.00 8.64 -7.52
CA ALA A 134 -3.56 7.25 -7.47
C ALA A 134 -4.11 6.51 -6.23
N LYS A 135 -4.06 7.15 -5.06
CA LYS A 135 -4.54 6.56 -3.80
C LYS A 135 -6.06 6.44 -3.75
N ALA A 136 -6.80 7.39 -4.32
CA ALA A 136 -8.25 7.27 -4.53
C ALA A 136 -8.58 6.16 -5.55
N GLY A 137 -7.79 6.03 -6.61
CA GLY A 137 -7.91 4.97 -7.60
C GLY A 137 -7.78 3.57 -7.01
N MET A 138 -6.88 3.37 -6.02
CA MET A 138 -6.78 2.09 -5.29
C MET A 138 -8.10 1.70 -4.63
N LEU A 139 -8.80 2.65 -3.99
CA LEU A 139 -10.09 2.37 -3.36
C LEU A 139 -11.18 2.06 -4.40
N GLY A 140 -11.19 2.78 -5.52
CA GLY A 140 -12.07 2.47 -6.65
C GLY A 140 -11.85 1.06 -7.19
N MET A 141 -10.59 0.68 -7.41
CA MET A 141 -10.19 -0.65 -7.85
C MET A 141 -10.60 -1.72 -6.80
N ALA A 142 -10.34 -1.50 -5.53
CA ALA A 142 -10.70 -2.42 -4.45
C ALA A 142 -12.20 -2.70 -4.42
N ARG A 143 -13.04 -1.69 -4.59
CA ARG A 143 -14.51 -1.83 -4.60
C ARG A 143 -15.01 -2.67 -5.78
N SER A 144 -14.49 -2.43 -6.97
CA SER A 144 -14.87 -3.22 -8.17
C SER A 144 -14.44 -4.67 -8.01
N LEU A 145 -13.18 -4.90 -7.63
CA LEU A 145 -12.64 -6.25 -7.45
C LEU A 145 -13.30 -7.00 -6.29
N ALA A 146 -13.75 -6.32 -5.23
CA ALA A 146 -14.50 -6.94 -4.13
C ALA A 146 -15.79 -7.58 -4.61
N ILE A 147 -16.45 -6.98 -5.59
CA ILE A 147 -17.66 -7.54 -6.22
C ILE A 147 -17.32 -8.69 -7.16
N GLU A 148 -16.30 -8.53 -7.99
CA GLU A 148 -15.88 -9.53 -8.98
C GLU A 148 -15.33 -10.81 -8.31
N ALA A 149 -14.52 -10.68 -7.29
CA ALA A 149 -13.79 -11.77 -6.64
C ALA A 149 -14.48 -12.32 -5.38
N GLY A 150 -15.44 -11.61 -4.82
CA GLY A 150 -16.21 -12.02 -3.64
C GLY A 150 -16.80 -13.41 -3.72
N PRO A 151 -17.44 -13.82 -4.87
CA PRO A 151 -17.95 -15.19 -5.04
C PRO A 151 -16.88 -16.29 -4.91
N SER A 152 -15.61 -15.93 -5.03
CA SER A 152 -14.47 -16.82 -4.85
C SER A 152 -13.85 -16.73 -3.43
N ASN A 153 -14.56 -16.17 -2.45
CA ASN A 153 -14.06 -16.01 -1.07
C ASN A 153 -12.77 -15.18 -0.99
N ILE A 154 -12.67 -14.15 -1.82
CA ILE A 154 -11.54 -13.22 -1.83
C ILE A 154 -12.03 -11.88 -1.27
N THR A 155 -11.32 -11.33 -0.30
CA THR A 155 -11.58 -9.98 0.20
C THR A 155 -10.50 -9.02 -0.31
N ILE A 156 -10.92 -7.80 -0.66
CA ILE A 156 -10.03 -6.76 -1.17
C ILE A 156 -10.35 -5.46 -0.44
N ASN A 157 -9.39 -4.96 0.33
CA ASN A 157 -9.57 -3.80 1.18
C ASN A 157 -8.41 -2.81 1.06
N CYS A 158 -8.62 -1.62 1.57
CA CYS A 158 -7.61 -0.58 1.68
C CYS A 158 -7.37 -0.21 3.14
N VAL A 159 -6.12 0.03 3.49
CA VAL A 159 -5.73 0.77 4.69
C VAL A 159 -5.44 2.21 4.26
N GLY A 160 -5.95 3.19 5.01
CA GLY A 160 -5.75 4.61 4.76
C GLY A 160 -4.92 5.25 5.88
N PRO A 161 -3.57 5.23 5.80
CA PRO A 161 -2.74 5.90 6.78
C PRO A 161 -2.90 7.42 6.72
N GLY A 162 -2.84 8.07 7.88
CA GLY A 162 -2.62 9.51 7.99
C GLY A 162 -1.13 9.84 8.10
N TRP A 163 -0.75 10.70 9.05
CA TRP A 163 0.64 11.07 9.32
C TRP A 163 1.35 9.95 10.09
N ILE A 164 2.22 9.23 9.40
CA ILE A 164 2.98 8.09 9.95
C ILE A 164 4.46 8.42 9.95
N ARG A 165 5.12 8.29 11.10
CA ARG A 165 6.56 8.49 11.21
C ARG A 165 7.30 7.32 10.57
N THR A 166 7.94 7.57 9.45
CA THR A 166 8.79 6.61 8.74
C THR A 166 10.21 7.16 8.60
N ALA A 167 11.13 6.37 8.09
CA ALA A 167 12.49 6.84 7.80
C ALA A 167 12.56 7.94 6.72
N SER A 168 11.49 8.09 5.93
CA SER A 168 11.38 9.10 4.87
C SER A 168 10.49 10.29 5.26
N SER A 169 9.97 10.34 6.48
CA SER A 169 9.12 11.43 6.93
C SER A 169 9.91 12.71 7.13
N GLY A 170 9.44 13.80 6.52
CA GLY A 170 9.96 15.15 6.73
C GLY A 170 9.51 15.75 8.07
N GLU A 171 10.18 16.82 8.49
CA GLU A 171 9.84 17.55 9.73
C GLU A 171 8.39 18.04 9.73
N GLU A 172 7.90 18.55 8.60
CA GLU A 172 6.52 19.04 8.44
C GLU A 172 5.48 17.95 8.67
N GLU A 173 5.75 16.73 8.22
CA GLU A 173 4.86 15.58 8.41
C GLU A 173 4.81 15.14 9.88
N ILE A 174 5.95 15.21 10.57
CA ILE A 174 6.06 14.90 12.00
C ILE A 174 5.28 15.96 12.81
N VAL A 175 5.46 17.24 12.48
CA VAL A 175 4.72 18.35 13.10
C VAL A 175 3.23 18.19 12.85
N ALA A 176 2.81 17.92 11.60
CA ALA A 176 1.39 17.70 11.28
C ALA A 176 0.79 16.54 12.08
N GLY A 177 1.55 15.49 12.33
CA GLY A 177 1.15 14.37 13.17
C GLY A 177 0.89 14.76 14.63
N ALA A 178 1.59 15.76 15.16
CA ALA A 178 1.37 16.27 16.52
C ALA A 178 0.02 17.00 16.68
N PHE A 179 -0.59 17.45 15.58
CA PHE A 179 -1.92 18.09 15.59
C PHE A 179 -3.08 17.11 15.35
N THR A 180 -2.83 15.81 15.38
CA THR A 180 -3.91 14.82 15.40
C THR A 180 -4.56 14.75 16.79
N PRO A 181 -5.81 14.29 16.93
CA PRO A 181 -6.43 14.09 18.24
C PRO A 181 -5.64 13.20 19.19
N ILE A 182 -4.87 12.23 18.66
CA ILE A 182 -3.96 11.37 19.46
C ILE A 182 -2.69 12.13 19.89
N GLY A 183 -2.38 13.29 19.31
CA GLY A 183 -1.26 14.17 19.69
C GLY A 183 0.13 13.71 19.22
N ARG A 184 0.20 12.75 18.30
CA ARG A 184 1.44 12.26 17.71
C ARG A 184 1.22 11.68 16.32
N PRO A 185 2.25 11.59 15.47
CA PRO A 185 2.18 10.75 14.28
C PRO A 185 2.02 9.27 14.68
N GLY A 186 1.37 8.50 13.82
CA GLY A 186 1.32 7.04 13.94
C GLY A 186 2.66 6.38 13.65
N THR A 187 2.74 5.07 13.88
CA THR A 187 3.91 4.24 13.55
C THR A 187 3.59 3.28 12.41
N PRO A 188 4.61 2.80 11.67
CA PRO A 188 4.41 1.76 10.65
C PRO A 188 3.74 0.50 11.20
N GLU A 189 4.03 0.13 12.44
CA GLU A 189 3.45 -1.04 13.11
C GLU A 189 1.95 -0.88 13.33
N GLU A 190 1.47 0.32 13.68
CA GLU A 190 0.03 0.60 13.85
C GLU A 190 -0.73 0.40 12.53
N VAL A 191 -0.15 0.81 11.40
CA VAL A 191 -0.69 0.53 10.06
C VAL A 191 -0.60 -0.96 9.73
N GLY A 192 0.55 -1.58 10.03
CA GLY A 192 0.82 -2.99 9.79
C GLY A 192 -0.17 -3.91 10.52
N HIS A 193 -0.53 -3.60 11.76
CA HIS A 193 -1.51 -4.39 12.53
C HIS A 193 -2.89 -4.40 11.85
N VAL A 194 -3.33 -3.28 11.28
CA VAL A 194 -4.59 -3.21 10.53
C VAL A 194 -4.49 -4.00 9.23
N ALA A 195 -3.37 -3.92 8.52
CA ALA A 195 -3.14 -4.71 7.31
C ALA A 195 -3.15 -6.23 7.60
N VAL A 196 -2.52 -6.65 8.70
CA VAL A 196 -2.53 -8.06 9.16
C VAL A 196 -3.96 -8.51 9.53
N PHE A 197 -4.72 -7.67 10.24
CA PHE A 197 -6.12 -7.98 10.55
C PHE A 197 -6.95 -8.15 9.28
N LEU A 198 -6.85 -7.23 8.32
CA LEU A 198 -7.59 -7.34 7.05
C LEU A 198 -7.16 -8.54 6.19
N ALA A 199 -5.96 -9.05 6.39
CA ALA A 199 -5.43 -10.25 5.75
C ALA A 199 -5.78 -11.55 6.47
N SER A 200 -6.43 -11.49 7.62
CA SER A 200 -6.77 -12.63 8.46
C SER A 200 -8.16 -13.22 8.15
N GLU A 201 -8.45 -14.37 8.74
CA GLU A 201 -9.77 -15.02 8.64
C GLU A 201 -10.86 -14.24 9.39
N GLU A 202 -10.49 -13.54 10.46
CA GLU A 202 -11.38 -12.72 11.28
C GLU A 202 -12.00 -11.57 10.49
N ALA A 203 -11.32 -11.13 9.40
CA ALA A 203 -11.80 -10.10 8.50
C ALA A 203 -12.56 -10.65 7.28
N SER A 204 -12.95 -11.93 7.27
CA SER A 204 -13.53 -12.61 6.09
C SER A 204 -14.83 -11.99 5.57
N TYR A 205 -15.51 -11.17 6.37
CA TYR A 205 -16.74 -10.46 5.97
C TYR A 205 -16.53 -8.95 5.71
N ILE A 206 -15.25 -8.51 5.66
CA ILE A 206 -14.87 -7.12 5.36
C ILE A 206 -14.26 -7.11 3.95
N THR A 207 -14.93 -6.45 3.00
CA THR A 207 -14.42 -6.30 1.63
C THR A 207 -14.88 -4.98 1.01
N GLY A 208 -14.07 -4.39 0.11
CA GLY A 208 -14.33 -3.12 -0.55
C GLY A 208 -14.19 -1.89 0.37
N GLN A 209 -13.61 -2.05 1.57
CA GLN A 209 -13.57 -0.99 2.57
C GLN A 209 -12.23 -0.25 2.61
N LEU A 210 -12.27 0.99 3.08
CA LEU A 210 -11.12 1.77 3.51
C LEU A 210 -11.13 1.84 5.05
N ILE A 211 -10.11 1.26 5.68
CA ILE A 211 -9.92 1.40 7.12
C ILE A 211 -8.89 2.51 7.35
N VAL A 212 -9.35 3.61 7.93
CA VAL A 212 -8.51 4.78 8.22
C VAL A 212 -7.70 4.55 9.49
N VAL A 213 -6.39 4.88 9.43
CA VAL A 213 -5.43 4.78 10.54
C VAL A 213 -4.67 6.10 10.63
N ASP A 214 -5.27 7.10 11.26
CA ASP A 214 -4.80 8.49 11.16
C ASP A 214 -4.81 9.27 12.49
N GLY A 215 -5.06 8.60 13.61
CA GLY A 215 -5.12 9.25 14.91
C GLY A 215 -6.27 10.26 15.05
N GLY A 216 -7.31 10.13 14.21
CA GLY A 216 -8.45 11.04 14.18
C GLY A 216 -8.22 12.30 13.33
N ASN A 217 -7.12 12.40 12.60
CA ASN A 217 -6.77 13.59 11.81
C ASN A 217 -7.87 14.02 10.83
N THR A 218 -8.58 13.09 10.19
CA THR A 218 -9.56 13.41 9.16
C THR A 218 -10.95 13.78 9.70
N ILE A 219 -11.23 13.50 10.97
CA ILE A 219 -12.55 13.76 11.60
C ILE A 219 -12.58 15.03 12.44
N GLN A 220 -11.45 15.69 12.64
CA GLN A 220 -11.40 16.94 13.40
C GLN A 220 -11.66 18.17 12.50
N GLU A 221 -12.45 19.10 13.00
CA GLU A 221 -12.70 20.38 12.31
C GLU A 221 -11.51 21.33 12.46
N TYR A 222 -10.93 21.42 13.65
CA TYR A 222 -9.77 22.27 13.94
C TYR A 222 -8.48 21.47 13.89
N LYS A 223 -7.55 21.90 13.03
CA LYS A 223 -6.20 21.31 12.89
C LYS A 223 -5.14 22.23 13.53
N VAL A 224 -5.38 22.64 14.76
CA VAL A 224 -4.50 23.49 15.55
C VAL A 224 -4.29 22.87 16.92
N ALA A 225 -3.14 23.16 17.54
CA ALA A 225 -2.94 22.78 18.94
C ALA A 225 -4.06 23.40 19.79
N LEU A 226 -4.82 22.56 20.45
CA LEU A 226 -5.71 23.04 21.51
C LEU A 226 -4.86 23.37 22.74
N PRO A 227 -5.16 24.46 23.47
CA PRO A 227 -4.42 24.87 24.64
C PRO A 227 -4.40 23.83 25.75
#